data_7e82a6127fcca37dc0a162f8ebbd5ad3
#
_entry.id   7e82a6127fcca37dc0a162f8ebbd5ad3
#
_cell.length_a   1.000
_cell.length_b   1.000
_cell.length_c   1.000
_cell.angle_alpha   90.00
_cell.angle_beta   90.00
_cell.angle_gamma   90.00
#
_symmetry.space_group_name_H-M   'P 1'
#
loop_
_entity.id
_entity.type
_entity.pdbx_description
1 polymer ?
#
loop_
_entity_poly.entity_id
_entity_poly.type
_entity_poly.pdbx_seq_one_letter_code
_entity_poly.pdbx_strand_id
1 'polypeptide(L)'
;MNKLRFFAVLVAAFAAGSFVTARFMKIQEARADANRVYELRFYHTYPGRLTPLETRFRNGEVKVFEQNHMKFMGAWVPQDAPNHENLFIYMLAHESRDAAKKNWAAFGADPDWKKIQSTSEADGKIVEKIENWYMDPMDFSPLK
;
A
#
# COMPACT_ATOMS: atom_id res chain seq x y z
N MET A 1 33.51 -35.45 27.14
CA MET A 1 33.06 -34.06 26.81
C MET A 1 31.73 -33.84 27.52
N ASN A 2 31.69 -32.94 28.53
CA ASN A 2 30.54 -32.83 29.44
C ASN A 2 29.29 -32.32 28.70
N LYS A 3 28.14 -33.00 28.91
CA LYS A 3 26.84 -32.65 28.35
C LYS A 3 26.49 -31.16 28.52
N LEU A 4 26.96 -30.56 29.62
CA LEU A 4 26.78 -29.13 29.93
C LEU A 4 27.53 -28.19 28.96
N ARG A 5 28.73 -28.57 28.49
CA ARG A 5 29.49 -27.79 27.50
C ARG A 5 28.87 -27.85 26.12
N PHE A 6 28.25 -28.99 25.75
CA PHE A 6 27.56 -29.16 24.48
C PHE A 6 26.27 -28.31 24.43
N PHE A 7 25.56 -28.23 25.58
CA PHE A 7 24.34 -27.40 25.68
C PHE A 7 24.66 -25.91 25.60
N ALA A 8 25.75 -25.46 26.23
CA ALA A 8 26.20 -24.06 26.21
C ALA A 8 26.62 -23.61 24.79
N VAL A 9 27.27 -24.50 24.01
CA VAL A 9 27.64 -24.20 22.59
C VAL A 9 26.40 -24.11 21.68
N LEU A 10 25.42 -25.00 21.89
CA LEU A 10 24.16 -24.96 21.11
C LEU A 10 23.34 -23.69 21.38
N VAL A 11 23.25 -23.25 22.65
CA VAL A 11 22.54 -22.01 23.01
C VAL A 11 23.26 -20.79 22.48
N ALA A 12 24.60 -20.75 22.51
CA ALA A 12 25.38 -19.66 21.93
C ALA A 12 25.26 -19.58 20.39
N ALA A 13 25.22 -20.72 19.70
CA ALA A 13 25.04 -20.77 18.26
C ALA A 13 23.63 -20.31 17.85
N PHE A 14 22.60 -20.66 18.65
CA PHE A 14 21.22 -20.22 18.40
C PHE A 14 21.05 -18.70 18.63
N ALA A 15 21.65 -18.17 19.68
CA ALA A 15 21.66 -16.73 19.97
C ALA A 15 22.39 -15.94 18.89
N ALA A 16 23.56 -16.39 18.43
CA ALA A 16 24.31 -15.76 17.36
C ALA A 16 23.54 -15.79 16.02
N GLY A 17 22.89 -16.91 15.68
CA GLY A 17 22.03 -17.03 14.50
C GLY A 17 20.85 -16.07 14.52
N SER A 18 20.20 -15.91 15.68
CA SER A 18 19.07 -14.99 15.85
C SER A 18 19.48 -13.51 15.70
N PHE A 19 20.65 -13.14 16.20
CA PHE A 19 21.19 -11.77 16.06
C PHE A 19 21.55 -11.43 14.60
N VAL A 20 22.15 -12.38 13.88
CA VAL A 20 22.50 -12.21 12.46
C VAL A 20 21.23 -12.07 11.61
N THR A 21 20.21 -12.89 11.85
CA THR A 21 18.94 -12.84 11.11
C THR A 21 18.20 -11.53 11.36
N ALA A 22 18.13 -11.08 12.63
CA ALA A 22 17.48 -9.81 12.98
C ALA A 22 18.20 -8.60 12.35
N ARG A 23 19.53 -8.64 12.26
CA ARG A 23 20.31 -7.58 11.60
C ARG A 23 20.17 -7.58 10.10
N PHE A 24 20.10 -8.74 9.47
CA PHE A 24 19.80 -8.89 8.04
C PHE A 24 18.40 -8.39 7.71
N MET A 25 17.39 -8.71 8.51
CA MET A 25 16.02 -8.24 8.32
C MET A 25 15.95 -6.70 8.41
N LYS A 26 16.58 -6.08 9.41
CA LYS A 26 16.64 -4.61 9.53
C LYS A 26 17.35 -3.93 8.37
N ILE A 27 18.40 -4.54 7.81
CA ILE A 27 19.09 -4.00 6.64
C ILE A 27 18.21 -4.11 5.37
N GLN A 28 17.44 -5.17 5.25
CA GLN A 28 16.47 -5.36 4.16
C GLN A 28 15.31 -4.37 4.26
N GLU A 29 14.77 -4.18 5.47
CA GLU A 29 13.73 -3.18 5.72
C GLU A 29 14.22 -1.76 5.42
N ALA A 30 15.41 -1.40 5.89
CA ALA A 30 16.00 -0.08 5.62
C ALA A 30 16.30 0.15 4.13
N ARG A 31 16.64 -0.90 3.38
CA ARG A 31 16.82 -0.81 1.91
C ARG A 31 15.50 -0.71 1.17
N ALA A 32 14.48 -1.44 1.62
CA ALA A 32 13.14 -1.35 1.07
C ALA A 32 12.54 0.05 1.31
N ASP A 33 12.78 0.63 2.48
CA ASP A 33 12.35 1.99 2.80
C ASP A 33 13.08 3.05 1.97
N ALA A 34 14.38 2.87 1.68
CA ALA A 34 15.18 3.81 0.90
C ALA A 34 14.78 3.92 -0.59
N ASN A 35 14.07 2.93 -1.12
CA ASN A 35 13.59 2.91 -2.51
C ASN A 35 12.07 3.07 -2.62
N ARG A 36 11.38 3.29 -1.50
CA ARG A 36 9.93 3.39 -1.48
C ARG A 36 9.45 4.60 -2.26
N VAL A 37 8.46 4.38 -3.10
CA VAL A 37 7.80 5.42 -3.88
C VAL A 37 6.37 5.56 -3.39
N TYR A 38 5.94 6.78 -3.15
CA TYR A 38 4.56 7.10 -2.79
C TYR A 38 3.78 7.54 -4.01
N GLU A 39 2.57 7.01 -4.19
CA GLU A 39 1.67 7.40 -5.24
C GLU A 39 0.46 8.12 -4.63
N LEU A 40 0.35 9.42 -4.87
CA LEU A 40 -0.82 10.21 -4.50
C LEU A 40 -1.79 10.19 -5.67
N ARG A 41 -3.04 9.82 -5.40
CA ARG A 41 -4.08 9.71 -6.42
C ARG A 41 -5.26 10.60 -6.10
N PHE A 42 -5.78 11.23 -7.15
CA PHE A 42 -6.94 12.10 -7.12
C PHE A 42 -8.02 11.49 -8.01
N TYR A 43 -9.11 11.06 -7.39
CA TYR A 43 -10.27 10.53 -8.10
C TYR A 43 -11.37 11.58 -8.12
N HIS A 44 -11.62 12.13 -9.31
CA HIS A 44 -12.78 13.00 -9.55
C HIS A 44 -13.97 12.11 -9.87
N THR A 45 -15.01 12.18 -9.06
CA THR A 45 -16.21 11.38 -9.26
C THR A 45 -17.24 12.13 -10.09
N TYR A 46 -18.11 11.36 -10.76
CA TYR A 46 -19.33 11.94 -11.28
C TYR A 46 -20.19 12.54 -10.15
N PRO A 47 -21.06 13.53 -10.44
CA PRO A 47 -21.92 14.14 -9.43
C PRO A 47 -22.70 13.08 -8.63
N GLY A 48 -22.68 13.20 -7.29
CA GLY A 48 -23.34 12.27 -6.37
C GLY A 48 -22.67 10.90 -6.22
N ARG A 49 -21.49 10.65 -6.82
CA ARG A 49 -20.81 9.35 -6.79
C ARG A 49 -19.67 9.25 -5.76
N LEU A 50 -19.44 10.28 -4.95
CA LEU A 50 -18.40 10.25 -3.91
C LEU A 50 -18.70 9.20 -2.83
N THR A 51 -19.92 9.17 -2.27
CA THR A 51 -20.33 8.17 -1.27
C THR A 51 -20.27 6.72 -1.81
N PRO A 52 -20.72 6.40 -3.05
CA PRO A 52 -20.44 5.11 -3.67
C PRO A 52 -18.95 4.75 -3.75
N LEU A 53 -18.06 5.72 -4.06
CA LEU A 53 -16.62 5.49 -4.08
C LEU A 53 -16.08 5.14 -2.69
N GLU A 54 -16.42 5.92 -1.67
CA GLU A 54 -16.02 5.65 -0.28
C GLU A 54 -16.49 4.26 0.18
N THR A 55 -17.71 3.88 -0.19
CA THR A 55 -18.29 2.57 0.11
C THR A 55 -17.47 1.45 -0.56
N ARG A 56 -17.06 1.64 -1.81
CA ARG A 56 -16.21 0.70 -2.55
C ARG A 56 -14.88 0.48 -1.84
N PHE A 57 -14.23 1.55 -1.39
CA PHE A 57 -12.97 1.48 -0.63
C PHE A 57 -13.16 0.71 0.69
N ARG A 58 -14.19 1.02 1.47
CA ARG A 58 -14.50 0.32 2.75
C ARG A 58 -14.81 -1.16 2.55
N ASN A 59 -15.51 -1.50 1.47
CA ASN A 59 -16.03 -2.84 1.23
C ASN A 59 -15.08 -3.76 0.47
N GLY A 60 -13.83 -3.34 0.23
CA GLY A 60 -12.87 -4.30 -0.29
C GLY A 60 -11.74 -3.75 -1.14
N GLU A 61 -11.84 -2.57 -1.77
CA GLU A 61 -10.78 -2.06 -2.66
C GLU A 61 -9.45 -1.93 -1.92
N VAL A 62 -9.45 -1.44 -0.66
CA VAL A 62 -8.24 -1.35 0.18
C VAL A 62 -7.62 -2.73 0.39
N LYS A 63 -8.42 -3.76 0.65
CA LYS A 63 -7.92 -5.12 0.81
C LYS A 63 -7.26 -5.64 -0.48
N VAL A 64 -7.84 -5.33 -1.63
CA VAL A 64 -7.27 -5.75 -2.93
C VAL A 64 -5.96 -5.01 -3.22
N PHE A 65 -5.80 -3.75 -2.81
CA PHE A 65 -4.49 -3.07 -2.87
C PHE A 65 -3.43 -3.84 -2.10
N GLU A 66 -3.70 -4.19 -0.83
CA GLU A 66 -2.76 -4.93 0.02
C GLU A 66 -2.43 -6.32 -0.54
N GLN A 67 -3.42 -7.04 -1.08
CA GLN A 67 -3.23 -8.33 -1.74
C GLN A 67 -2.30 -8.22 -2.96
N ASN A 68 -2.29 -7.07 -3.63
CA ASN A 68 -1.44 -6.78 -4.78
C ASN A 68 -0.20 -5.95 -4.43
N HIS A 69 0.29 -6.04 -3.19
CA HIS A 69 1.53 -5.40 -2.71
C HIS A 69 1.53 -3.85 -2.84
N MET A 70 0.36 -3.23 -2.80
CA MET A 70 0.19 -1.79 -2.75
C MET A 70 -0.26 -1.38 -1.35
N LYS A 71 0.66 -0.88 -0.54
CA LYS A 71 0.36 -0.51 0.85
C LYS A 71 -0.50 0.75 0.88
N PHE A 72 -1.70 0.63 1.42
CA PHE A 72 -2.60 1.77 1.61
C PHE A 72 -2.14 2.64 2.77
N MET A 73 -1.89 3.94 2.51
CA MET A 73 -1.37 4.88 3.50
C MET A 73 -2.47 5.75 4.11
N GLY A 74 -3.57 5.97 3.39
CA GLY A 74 -4.70 6.76 3.84
C GLY A 74 -5.51 7.35 2.71
N ALA A 75 -6.69 7.90 3.04
CA ALA A 75 -7.54 8.60 2.10
C ALA A 75 -8.19 9.82 2.76
N TRP A 76 -8.51 10.81 1.93
CA TRP A 76 -9.05 12.09 2.34
C TRP A 76 -10.10 12.59 1.34
N VAL A 77 -11.06 13.34 1.87
CA VAL A 77 -11.97 14.17 1.09
C VAL A 77 -11.71 15.61 1.51
N PRO A 78 -11.54 16.57 0.57
CA PRO A 78 -11.41 17.98 0.90
C PRO A 78 -12.61 18.48 1.71
N GLN A 79 -12.39 19.43 2.62
CA GLN A 79 -13.47 20.07 3.39
C GLN A 79 -14.10 21.25 2.64
N ASP A 80 -13.31 21.88 1.77
CA ASP A 80 -13.69 23.13 1.12
C ASP A 80 -14.28 22.92 -0.28
N ALA A 81 -15.26 23.78 -0.64
CA ALA A 81 -15.81 23.86 -1.97
C ALA A 81 -14.73 24.32 -3.00
N PRO A 82 -14.83 23.90 -4.27
CA PRO A 82 -15.84 22.99 -4.83
C PRO A 82 -15.50 21.50 -4.69
N ASN A 83 -14.33 21.17 -4.17
CA ASN A 83 -13.75 19.81 -4.26
C ASN A 83 -14.37 18.82 -3.25
N HIS A 84 -15.01 19.29 -2.18
CA HIS A 84 -15.59 18.43 -1.15
C HIS A 84 -16.72 17.52 -1.63
N GLU A 85 -17.33 17.84 -2.77
CA GLU A 85 -18.48 17.09 -3.29
C GLU A 85 -18.09 15.91 -4.19
N ASN A 86 -16.92 15.97 -4.83
CA ASN A 86 -16.57 15.02 -5.89
C ASN A 86 -15.10 14.64 -5.97
N LEU A 87 -14.25 15.06 -5.05
CA LEU A 87 -12.83 14.72 -5.03
C LEU A 87 -12.50 13.77 -3.88
N PHE A 88 -11.97 12.61 -4.22
CA PHE A 88 -11.41 11.63 -3.29
C PHE A 88 -9.92 11.50 -3.52
N ILE A 89 -9.13 11.68 -2.47
CA ILE A 89 -7.67 11.64 -2.52
C ILE A 89 -7.20 10.44 -1.70
N TYR A 90 -6.25 9.67 -2.21
CA TYR A 90 -5.63 8.62 -1.43
C TYR A 90 -4.17 8.41 -1.78
N MET A 91 -3.44 7.78 -0.90
CA MET A 91 -2.01 7.51 -1.05
C MET A 91 -1.72 6.03 -0.93
N LEU A 92 -0.90 5.53 -1.84
CA LEU A 92 -0.29 4.20 -1.79
C LEU A 92 1.22 4.32 -1.62
N ALA A 93 1.83 3.32 -0.99
CA ALA A 93 3.28 3.15 -0.98
C ALA A 93 3.66 1.87 -1.74
N HIS A 94 4.67 1.96 -2.59
CA HIS A 94 5.23 0.89 -3.38
C HIS A 94 6.70 0.68 -3.04
N GLU A 95 7.21 -0.52 -3.20
CA GLU A 95 8.64 -0.83 -2.98
C GLU A 95 9.56 -0.11 -3.98
N SER A 96 9.06 0.19 -5.18
CA SER A 96 9.75 0.95 -6.21
C SER A 96 8.78 1.39 -7.31
N ARG A 97 9.24 2.24 -8.22
CA ARG A 97 8.48 2.65 -9.41
C ARG A 97 8.14 1.47 -10.33
N ASP A 98 9.06 0.52 -10.49
CA ASP A 98 8.84 -0.69 -11.28
C ASP A 98 7.86 -1.66 -10.60
N ALA A 99 7.94 -1.78 -9.27
CA ALA A 99 6.97 -2.53 -8.48
C ALA A 99 5.56 -1.94 -8.64
N ALA A 100 5.41 -0.62 -8.56
CA ALA A 100 4.12 0.05 -8.77
C ALA A 100 3.48 -0.35 -10.10
N LYS A 101 4.24 -0.32 -11.20
CA LYS A 101 3.74 -0.72 -12.53
C LYS A 101 3.24 -2.17 -12.56
N LYS A 102 4.00 -3.10 -11.96
CA LYS A 102 3.63 -4.53 -11.88
C LYS A 102 2.40 -4.74 -11.01
N ASN A 103 2.35 -4.08 -9.85
CA ASN A 103 1.27 -4.20 -8.88
C ASN A 103 -0.05 -3.66 -9.44
N TRP A 104 -0.02 -2.54 -10.16
CA TRP A 104 -1.20 -2.02 -10.87
C TRP A 104 -1.69 -2.96 -11.98
N ALA A 105 -0.78 -3.60 -12.71
CA ALA A 105 -1.17 -4.60 -13.71
C ALA A 105 -1.83 -5.83 -13.05
N ALA A 106 -1.29 -6.30 -11.92
CA ALA A 106 -1.86 -7.40 -11.14
C ALA A 106 -3.24 -7.02 -10.58
N PHE A 107 -3.36 -5.85 -9.95
CA PHE A 107 -4.64 -5.32 -9.45
C PHE A 107 -5.71 -5.26 -10.54
N GLY A 108 -5.39 -4.74 -11.73
CA GLY A 108 -6.34 -4.67 -12.85
C GLY A 108 -6.79 -6.04 -13.35
N ALA A 109 -5.97 -7.07 -13.18
CA ALA A 109 -6.29 -8.45 -13.54
C ALA A 109 -7.03 -9.22 -12.42
N ASP A 110 -6.98 -8.72 -11.19
CA ASP A 110 -7.48 -9.38 -9.99
C ASP A 110 -9.01 -9.64 -10.07
N PRO A 111 -9.48 -10.87 -9.86
CA PRO A 111 -10.90 -11.20 -9.93
C PRO A 111 -11.74 -10.53 -8.82
N ASP A 112 -11.15 -10.33 -7.63
CA ASP A 112 -11.83 -9.63 -6.53
C ASP A 112 -12.07 -8.16 -6.89
N TRP A 113 -11.06 -7.51 -7.49
CA TRP A 113 -11.20 -6.16 -8.01
C TRP A 113 -12.33 -6.06 -9.05
N LYS A 114 -12.31 -6.93 -10.06
CA LYS A 114 -13.33 -6.93 -11.12
C LYS A 114 -14.74 -7.11 -10.56
N LYS A 115 -14.90 -7.97 -9.56
CA LYS A 115 -16.18 -8.17 -8.87
C LYS A 115 -16.61 -6.92 -8.10
N ILE A 116 -15.70 -6.30 -7.33
CA ILE A 116 -15.97 -5.07 -6.58
C ILE A 116 -16.36 -3.95 -7.53
N GLN A 117 -15.58 -3.76 -8.61
CA GLN A 117 -15.84 -2.74 -9.60
C GLN A 117 -17.22 -2.93 -10.27
N SER A 118 -17.49 -4.11 -10.80
CA SER A 118 -18.77 -4.39 -11.47
C SER A 118 -19.98 -4.23 -10.54
N THR A 119 -19.84 -4.61 -9.27
CA THR A 119 -20.92 -4.46 -8.28
C THR A 119 -21.15 -3.00 -7.92
N SER A 120 -20.08 -2.24 -7.69
CA SER A 120 -20.17 -0.82 -7.28
C SER A 120 -20.58 0.12 -8.41
N GLU A 121 -20.39 -0.30 -9.67
CA GLU A 121 -20.73 0.46 -10.88
C GLU A 121 -21.95 -0.10 -11.62
N ALA A 122 -22.75 -0.96 -10.98
CA ALA A 122 -23.94 -1.58 -11.58
C ALA A 122 -24.97 -0.52 -12.07
N ASP A 123 -25.06 0.61 -11.41
CA ASP A 123 -25.92 1.76 -11.72
C ASP A 123 -25.18 2.93 -12.38
N GLY A 124 -23.96 2.70 -12.89
CA GLY A 124 -23.15 3.66 -13.62
C GLY A 124 -21.75 3.85 -13.04
N LYS A 125 -20.89 4.46 -13.85
CA LYS A 125 -19.50 4.76 -13.47
C LYS A 125 -19.43 5.66 -12.25
N ILE A 126 -18.44 5.39 -11.40
CA ILE A 126 -18.17 6.19 -10.20
C ILE A 126 -17.14 7.28 -10.50
N VAL A 127 -16.02 6.91 -11.10
CA VAL A 127 -14.89 7.82 -11.33
C VAL A 127 -14.92 8.35 -12.75
N GLU A 128 -14.88 9.67 -12.87
CA GLU A 128 -14.85 10.40 -14.13
C GLU A 128 -13.41 10.59 -14.63
N LYS A 129 -12.53 11.04 -13.73
CA LYS A 129 -11.13 11.35 -14.03
C LYS A 129 -10.21 10.89 -12.92
N ILE A 130 -9.03 10.42 -13.29
CA ILE A 130 -7.95 10.06 -12.36
C ILE A 130 -6.72 10.91 -12.69
N GLU A 131 -6.15 11.52 -11.65
CA GLU A 131 -4.81 12.09 -11.69
C GLU A 131 -3.94 11.37 -10.66
N ASN A 132 -2.65 11.24 -10.93
CA ASN A 132 -1.72 10.62 -9.98
C ASN A 132 -0.33 11.20 -10.09
N TRP A 133 0.33 11.29 -8.94
CA TRP A 133 1.71 11.74 -8.81
C TRP A 133 2.52 10.69 -8.06
N TYR A 134 3.69 10.34 -8.61
CA TYR A 134 4.67 9.54 -7.91
C TYR A 134 5.69 10.45 -7.26
N MET A 135 6.00 10.17 -6.00
CA MET A 135 6.78 11.04 -5.14
C MET A 135 7.85 10.23 -4.41
N ASP A 136 9.06 10.76 -4.35
CA ASP A 136 10.11 10.26 -3.49
C ASP A 136 10.05 10.99 -2.13
N PRO A 137 10.19 10.29 -1.01
CA PRO A 137 10.21 10.96 0.29
C PRO A 137 11.48 11.79 0.45
N MET A 138 11.35 12.98 1.00
CA MET A 138 12.49 13.80 1.38
C MET A 138 13.19 13.21 2.61
N ASP A 139 14.49 13.52 2.79
CA ASP A 139 15.32 13.01 3.89
C ASP A 139 14.76 13.36 5.28
N PHE A 140 14.06 14.47 5.41
CA PHE A 140 13.37 14.92 6.63
C PHE A 140 11.91 14.41 6.74
N SER A 141 11.40 13.65 5.76
CA SER A 141 10.04 13.12 5.82
C SER A 141 9.91 12.02 6.89
N PRO A 142 8.84 12.00 7.69
CA PRO A 142 8.55 10.90 8.59
C PRO A 142 8.11 9.62 7.86
N LEU A 143 7.64 9.75 6.61
CA LEU A 143 7.31 8.64 5.72
C LEU A 143 8.54 8.34 4.85
N LYS A 144 9.10 7.16 5.01
CA LYS A 144 10.25 6.67 4.24
C LYS A 144 10.00 5.26 3.74
#